data_30f3a41b56a9d2ecec30f63d51f1e853
#
_entry.id   30f3a41b56a9d2ecec30f63d51f1e853
#
_cell.length_a   1.000
_cell.length_b   1.000
_cell.length_c   1.000
_cell.angle_alpha   90.00
_cell.angle_beta   90.00
_cell.angle_gamma   90.00
#
_symmetry.space_group_name_H-M   'P 1'
#
loop_
_entity.id
_entity.type
_entity.pdbx_description
1 polymer ?
#
loop_
_entity_poly.entity_id
_entity_poly.type
_entity_poly.pdbx_seq_one_letter_code
_entity_poly.pdbx_strand_id
1 'polypeptide(L)'
;MCGIVGYTGTQNAAPILLEGLKKLEYRGYDSAGIAVVQDNHISVSKVTGRIAGLAEKTDDGKLLPGMTGIGHTRWATHGAPTEPNAHPHTSNNGRFAVVHNGIIENHMDLREELTRKGYHFESETDTEVVVHLIEMYYKGNLKQAVMRTSARLRGSYALGIICADEPEKIFAVRESSPLILGLGIGENYFASDVTALVAYTRNAIYLENGEFAEITPDCVTIFDCTGHTVQKRISRVTWDIQAAEKGGYDHFMLKEIMEQPRAVKATMAPRMKGCDISLDDLDIDLSGIRNILITACGSAYYAGCAAKYAIEKLCKLPVQTELASELRYSDPLIDNQTLLIVLSQSGETADTIAAMRECQRRGAKTLAIVNVVGSTIAKIADWCLYTWAGPEIAVATTKGYTTQLTVLYLFALYAAKKLETVEDSTWRKLLSALKALPKQIQQALDMNPGMVHLAKKYHSACSMFFIGRNTDYAVALEGALKMKEISYIHAESYAAGELKHGTIALICEGQPVIALCCNEAITEKTMSNIVEVKARGAEVLAVAFRDNAKIVSLADDMLYIPKIHPLFSAAVEIIPLQLLAYHVARENGCDIDKPKNLAKSVTVE
;
A
#
# COMPACT_ATOMS: atom_id res chain seq x y z
N MET A 1 -4.25 -1.41 8.98
CA MET A 1 -4.68 0.01 8.95
C MET A 1 -6.19 0.06 8.99
N CYS A 2 -6.77 1.03 9.70
CA CYS A 2 -8.22 1.15 9.89
C CYS A 2 -8.88 1.97 8.75
N GLY A 3 -10.21 1.82 8.59
CA GLY A 3 -11.02 2.64 7.71
C GLY A 3 -11.93 3.57 8.48
N ILE A 4 -11.97 4.86 8.12
CA ILE A 4 -12.90 5.85 8.69
C ILE A 4 -13.81 6.35 7.59
N VAL A 5 -15.09 6.52 7.92
CA VAL A 5 -16.09 7.22 7.10
C VAL A 5 -16.96 8.09 8.00
N GLY A 6 -17.30 9.28 7.54
CA GLY A 6 -18.31 10.13 8.17
C GLY A 6 -19.23 10.77 7.13
N TYR A 7 -20.43 11.04 7.54
CA TYR A 7 -21.49 11.62 6.72
C TYR A 7 -22.34 12.59 7.53
N THR A 8 -22.66 13.72 6.96
CA THR A 8 -23.73 14.61 7.41
C THR A 8 -24.50 15.14 6.20
N GLY A 9 -25.83 15.13 6.25
CA GLY A 9 -26.66 15.50 5.12
C GLY A 9 -28.14 15.30 5.37
N THR A 10 -28.89 15.02 4.30
CA THR A 10 -30.35 14.88 4.33
C THR A 10 -30.85 13.44 4.31
N GLN A 11 -29.94 12.47 4.17
CA GLN A 11 -30.26 11.05 4.13
C GLN A 11 -29.92 10.36 5.45
N ASN A 12 -30.44 9.15 5.67
CA ASN A 12 -30.01 8.35 6.82
C ASN A 12 -28.52 8.02 6.71
N ALA A 13 -27.73 8.37 7.72
CA ALA A 13 -26.28 8.23 7.72
C ALA A 13 -25.83 6.76 7.77
N ALA A 14 -26.50 5.91 8.53
CA ALA A 14 -26.04 4.56 8.80
C ALA A 14 -25.85 3.70 7.53
N PRO A 15 -26.77 3.64 6.53
CA PRO A 15 -26.53 2.93 5.27
C PRO A 15 -25.34 3.46 4.48
N ILE A 16 -25.15 4.78 4.44
CA ILE A 16 -24.03 5.45 3.73
C ILE A 16 -22.69 5.07 4.40
N LEU A 17 -22.65 5.11 5.73
CA LEU A 17 -21.48 4.70 6.49
C LEU A 17 -21.13 3.22 6.24
N LEU A 18 -22.12 2.31 6.27
CA LEU A 18 -21.92 0.90 6.00
C LEU A 18 -21.36 0.65 4.58
N GLU A 19 -21.91 1.32 3.56
CA GLU A 19 -21.43 1.21 2.18
C GLU A 19 -20.00 1.76 2.03
N GLY A 20 -19.69 2.89 2.65
CA GLY A 20 -18.33 3.44 2.66
C GLY A 20 -17.34 2.52 3.37
N LEU A 21 -17.72 1.97 4.52
CA LEU A 21 -16.89 1.03 5.29
C LEU A 21 -16.68 -0.30 4.56
N LYS A 22 -17.68 -0.83 3.83
CA LYS A 22 -17.51 -2.02 2.97
C LYS A 22 -16.37 -1.82 1.96
N LYS A 23 -16.25 -0.60 1.40
CA LYS A 23 -15.16 -0.26 0.47
C LYS A 23 -13.81 -0.07 1.15
N LEU A 24 -13.77 0.16 2.46
CA LEU A 24 -12.54 0.28 3.26
C LEU A 24 -12.17 -0.98 4.04
N GLU A 25 -12.97 -2.05 3.96
CA GLU A 25 -12.75 -3.28 4.72
C GLU A 25 -11.38 -3.93 4.43
N TYR A 26 -10.80 -3.70 3.24
CA TYR A 26 -9.44 -4.14 2.93
C TYR A 26 -8.35 -3.49 3.81
N ARG A 27 -8.69 -2.41 4.52
CA ARG A 27 -7.79 -1.71 5.45
C ARG A 27 -7.86 -2.28 6.87
N GLY A 28 -8.99 -2.84 7.28
CA GLY A 28 -9.18 -3.41 8.63
C GLY A 28 -10.50 -4.19 8.69
N TYR A 29 -10.50 -5.34 9.32
CA TYR A 29 -11.63 -6.27 9.37
C TYR A 29 -11.75 -7.03 10.69
N ASP A 30 -11.00 -6.62 11.74
CA ASP A 30 -11.01 -7.27 13.07
C ASP A 30 -12.24 -6.90 13.88
N SER A 31 -12.73 -5.68 13.69
CA SER A 31 -14.00 -5.20 14.23
C SER A 31 -14.52 -4.02 13.42
N ALA A 32 -15.80 -3.74 13.52
CA ALA A 32 -16.45 -2.61 12.87
C ALA A 32 -17.49 -1.97 13.79
N GLY A 33 -17.76 -0.68 13.57
CA GLY A 33 -18.82 0.01 14.26
C GLY A 33 -19.19 1.35 13.66
N ILE A 34 -20.40 1.80 13.96
CA ILE A 34 -20.94 3.09 13.55
C ILE A 34 -21.61 3.78 14.73
N ALA A 35 -21.57 5.11 14.71
CA ALA A 35 -22.31 5.96 15.63
C ALA A 35 -23.09 7.00 14.83
N VAL A 36 -24.35 7.23 15.18
CA VAL A 36 -25.21 8.23 14.56
C VAL A 36 -25.84 9.14 15.62
N VAL A 37 -26.08 10.40 15.25
CA VAL A 37 -26.78 11.36 16.09
C VAL A 37 -28.25 11.35 15.73
N GLN A 38 -29.10 11.13 16.71
CA GLN A 38 -30.55 11.20 16.61
C GLN A 38 -31.12 11.89 17.85
N ASP A 39 -31.97 12.91 17.68
CA ASP A 39 -32.71 13.57 18.78
C ASP A 39 -31.80 13.97 19.96
N ASN A 40 -30.65 14.57 19.67
CA ASN A 40 -29.61 14.94 20.65
C ASN A 40 -29.06 13.76 21.47
N HIS A 41 -29.12 12.58 20.92
CA HIS A 41 -28.52 11.36 21.48
C HIS A 41 -27.62 10.67 20.47
N ILE A 42 -26.58 9.98 20.94
CA ILE A 42 -25.69 9.18 20.09
C ILE A 42 -26.02 7.70 20.26
N SER A 43 -26.47 7.09 19.17
CA SER A 43 -26.69 5.65 19.08
C SER A 43 -25.48 4.95 18.46
N VAL A 44 -24.95 3.90 19.10
CA VAL A 44 -23.74 3.19 18.68
C VAL A 44 -24.04 1.72 18.45
N SER A 45 -23.53 1.16 17.38
CA SER A 45 -23.52 -0.28 17.12
C SER A 45 -22.12 -0.74 16.75
N LYS A 46 -21.65 -1.81 17.39
CA LYS A 46 -20.31 -2.40 17.18
C LYS A 46 -20.42 -3.90 17.01
N VAL A 47 -19.45 -4.51 16.30
CA VAL A 47 -19.29 -5.96 16.17
C VAL A 47 -17.81 -6.31 16.12
N THR A 48 -17.47 -7.51 16.54
CA THR A 48 -16.20 -8.15 16.22
C THR A 48 -16.28 -8.78 14.82
N GLY A 49 -15.18 -8.75 14.06
CA GLY A 49 -15.13 -9.29 12.71
C GLY A 49 -15.57 -8.30 11.63
N ARG A 50 -16.06 -8.83 10.54
CA ARG A 50 -16.31 -8.09 9.28
C ARG A 50 -17.54 -7.19 9.32
N ILE A 51 -17.56 -6.20 8.43
CA ILE A 51 -18.66 -5.23 8.27
C ILE A 51 -20.02 -5.89 7.96
N ALA A 52 -20.02 -7.08 7.37
CA ALA A 52 -21.25 -7.85 7.10
C ALA A 52 -22.04 -8.13 8.39
N GLY A 53 -21.34 -8.48 9.49
CA GLY A 53 -21.99 -8.68 10.80
C GLY A 53 -22.60 -7.40 11.37
N LEU A 54 -21.98 -6.23 11.11
CA LEU A 54 -22.55 -4.94 11.51
C LEU A 54 -23.78 -4.59 10.67
N ALA A 55 -23.75 -4.85 9.38
CA ALA A 55 -24.88 -4.65 8.48
C ALA A 55 -26.09 -5.50 8.92
N GLU A 56 -25.87 -6.78 9.24
CA GLU A 56 -26.89 -7.68 9.76
C GLU A 56 -27.44 -7.20 11.12
N LYS A 57 -26.56 -6.86 12.10
CA LYS A 57 -26.94 -6.36 13.44
C LYS A 57 -27.79 -5.09 13.37
N THR A 58 -27.63 -4.26 12.32
CA THR A 58 -28.31 -2.98 12.16
C THR A 58 -29.44 -2.98 11.13
N ASP A 59 -29.80 -4.14 10.55
CA ASP A 59 -30.72 -4.26 9.41
C ASP A 59 -30.33 -3.28 8.29
N ASP A 60 -29.09 -3.42 7.80
CA ASP A 60 -28.48 -2.51 6.80
C ASP A 60 -28.58 -1.03 7.20
N GLY A 61 -28.47 -0.73 8.50
CA GLY A 61 -28.50 0.62 9.07
C GLY A 61 -29.88 1.17 9.37
N LYS A 62 -30.96 0.45 9.08
CA LYS A 62 -32.33 0.95 9.32
C LYS A 62 -32.67 1.10 10.82
N LEU A 63 -32.03 0.31 11.68
CA LEU A 63 -32.24 0.38 13.13
C LEU A 63 -31.52 1.57 13.78
N LEU A 64 -30.72 2.33 13.03
CA LEU A 64 -29.97 3.48 13.51
C LEU A 64 -30.35 4.73 12.67
N PRO A 65 -31.55 5.29 12.86
CA PRO A 65 -31.94 6.49 12.16
C PRO A 65 -31.14 7.71 12.66
N GLY A 66 -30.73 8.56 11.74
CA GLY A 66 -29.97 9.79 12.01
C GLY A 66 -29.30 10.31 10.74
N MET A 67 -29.14 11.60 10.64
CA MET A 67 -28.62 12.26 9.42
C MET A 67 -27.13 12.58 9.51
N THR A 68 -26.53 12.42 10.67
CA THR A 68 -25.11 12.66 10.91
C THR A 68 -24.52 11.45 11.63
N GLY A 69 -23.37 10.98 11.17
CA GLY A 69 -22.73 9.85 11.81
C GLY A 69 -21.29 9.63 11.38
N ILE A 70 -20.63 8.77 12.11
CA ILE A 70 -19.24 8.33 11.91
C ILE A 70 -19.15 6.81 11.98
N GLY A 71 -18.22 6.24 11.24
CA GLY A 71 -18.02 4.80 11.22
C GLY A 71 -16.57 4.41 11.06
N HIS A 72 -16.26 3.18 11.46
CA HIS A 72 -14.89 2.68 11.52
C HIS A 72 -14.82 1.18 11.23
N THR A 73 -13.79 0.75 10.52
CA THR A 73 -13.32 -0.64 10.45
C THR A 73 -11.93 -0.70 11.05
N ARG A 74 -11.74 -1.59 12.05
CA ARG A 74 -10.54 -1.64 12.87
C ARG A 74 -9.58 -2.73 12.41
N TRP A 75 -8.32 -2.38 12.40
CA TRP A 75 -7.16 -3.25 12.47
C TRP A 75 -6.55 -3.08 13.87
N ALA A 76 -6.58 -4.14 14.68
CA ALA A 76 -6.17 -4.05 16.08
C ALA A 76 -4.65 -3.79 16.21
N THR A 77 -4.29 -2.69 16.86
CA THR A 77 -2.92 -2.33 17.27
C THR A 77 -2.78 -2.35 18.79
N HIS A 78 -3.75 -1.76 19.52
CA HIS A 78 -3.82 -1.70 20.97
C HIS A 78 -5.12 -2.35 21.45
N GLY A 79 -5.01 -3.36 22.31
CA GLY A 79 -6.13 -4.15 22.81
C GLY A 79 -6.67 -5.18 21.81
N ALA A 80 -7.13 -6.32 22.32
CA ALA A 80 -7.67 -7.43 21.54
C ALA A 80 -8.88 -7.01 20.66
N PRO A 81 -9.21 -7.76 19.59
CA PRO A 81 -10.39 -7.49 18.78
C PRO A 81 -11.68 -7.91 19.51
N THR A 82 -12.12 -7.08 20.45
CA THR A 82 -13.34 -7.24 21.23
C THR A 82 -14.32 -6.10 20.94
N GLU A 83 -15.60 -6.26 21.29
CA GLU A 83 -16.61 -5.22 21.06
C GLU A 83 -16.32 -3.92 21.86
N PRO A 84 -15.86 -3.95 23.13
CA PRO A 84 -15.42 -2.75 23.84
C PRO A 84 -14.28 -2.01 23.16
N ASN A 85 -13.32 -2.74 22.58
CA ASN A 85 -12.17 -2.18 21.87
C ASN A 85 -12.49 -1.74 20.43
N ALA A 86 -13.69 -2.03 19.92
CA ALA A 86 -14.13 -1.55 18.61
C ALA A 86 -14.49 -0.06 18.66
N HIS A 87 -14.21 0.68 17.57
CA HIS A 87 -14.67 2.06 17.41
C HIS A 87 -16.12 2.09 16.90
N PRO A 88 -16.85 3.18 17.12
CA PRO A 88 -16.52 4.42 17.84
C PRO A 88 -16.42 4.26 19.35
N HIS A 89 -15.57 5.07 20.02
CA HIS A 89 -15.57 5.21 21.48
C HIS A 89 -16.45 6.37 21.90
N THR A 90 -17.17 6.20 23.02
CA THR A 90 -18.08 7.21 23.58
C THR A 90 -17.54 7.80 24.87
N SER A 91 -17.89 9.06 25.15
CA SER A 91 -17.61 9.71 26.44
C SER A 91 -18.45 9.10 27.56
N ASN A 92 -18.04 9.28 28.83
CA ASN A 92 -18.77 8.76 29.97
C ASN A 92 -20.20 9.32 30.08
N ASN A 93 -20.44 10.54 29.63
CA ASN A 93 -21.77 11.15 29.61
C ASN A 93 -22.59 10.83 28.34
N GLY A 94 -22.04 10.03 27.39
CA GLY A 94 -22.72 9.63 26.15
C GLY A 94 -22.92 10.74 25.12
N ARG A 95 -22.34 11.95 25.33
CA ARG A 95 -22.57 13.12 24.47
C ARG A 95 -21.62 13.19 23.28
N PHE A 96 -20.51 12.47 23.30
CA PHE A 96 -19.49 12.49 22.25
C PHE A 96 -19.18 11.07 21.78
N ALA A 97 -18.90 10.94 20.48
CA ALA A 97 -18.32 9.73 19.93
C ALA A 97 -17.15 10.09 19.01
N VAL A 98 -16.12 9.22 19.03
CA VAL A 98 -14.88 9.42 18.29
C VAL A 98 -14.50 8.14 17.54
N VAL A 99 -14.08 8.29 16.29
CA VAL A 99 -13.34 7.28 15.52
C VAL A 99 -11.92 7.76 15.27
N HIS A 100 -10.96 6.84 15.24
CA HIS A 100 -9.54 7.16 15.14
C HIS A 100 -8.80 6.15 14.28
N ASN A 101 -7.96 6.67 13.39
CA ASN A 101 -6.89 5.93 12.70
C ASN A 101 -5.55 6.48 13.16
N GLY A 102 -4.64 5.65 13.58
CA GLY A 102 -3.31 6.04 14.04
C GLY A 102 -2.95 5.47 15.39
N ILE A 103 -2.02 6.13 16.09
CA ILE A 103 -1.57 5.77 17.45
C ILE A 103 -1.40 7.06 18.24
N ILE A 104 -2.00 7.11 19.43
CA ILE A 104 -1.77 8.15 20.44
C ILE A 104 -0.64 7.68 21.36
N GLU A 105 0.57 8.09 21.07
CA GLU A 105 1.79 7.61 21.76
C GLU A 105 1.80 7.91 23.26
N ASN A 106 1.24 9.04 23.66
CA ASN A 106 1.18 9.45 25.08
C ASN A 106 -0.13 9.04 25.78
N HIS A 107 -0.85 8.03 25.25
CA HIS A 107 -2.14 7.62 25.79
C HIS A 107 -2.08 7.13 27.24
N MET A 108 -0.98 6.49 27.66
CA MET A 108 -0.84 5.99 29.03
C MET A 108 -0.83 7.13 30.06
N ASP A 109 -0.03 8.18 29.80
CA ASP A 109 0.04 9.37 30.68
C ASP A 109 -1.31 10.08 30.76
N LEU A 110 -1.99 10.21 29.60
CA LEU A 110 -3.31 10.83 29.51
C LEU A 110 -4.39 10.00 30.23
N ARG A 111 -4.32 8.67 30.10
CA ARG A 111 -5.23 7.75 30.78
C ARG A 111 -5.08 7.84 32.31
N GLU A 112 -3.86 7.87 32.81
CA GLU A 112 -3.60 8.02 34.24
C GLU A 112 -4.14 9.36 34.77
N GLU A 113 -3.91 10.46 34.05
CA GLU A 113 -4.43 11.78 34.40
C GLU A 113 -5.97 11.79 34.45
N LEU A 114 -6.63 11.25 33.40
CA LEU A 114 -8.08 11.22 33.29
C LEU A 114 -8.71 10.32 34.36
N THR A 115 -8.10 9.17 34.66
CA THR A 115 -8.55 8.29 35.75
C THR A 115 -8.50 8.99 37.10
N ARG A 116 -7.42 9.74 37.39
CA ARG A 116 -7.34 10.57 38.61
C ARG A 116 -8.40 11.67 38.67
N LYS A 117 -8.92 12.11 37.53
CA LYS A 117 -10.02 13.07 37.43
C LYS A 117 -11.42 12.43 37.46
N GLY A 118 -11.50 11.11 37.61
CA GLY A 118 -12.76 10.37 37.75
C GLY A 118 -13.36 9.86 36.45
N TYR A 119 -12.62 9.90 35.31
CA TYR A 119 -13.06 9.28 34.06
C TYR A 119 -12.88 7.77 34.12
N HIS A 120 -13.90 7.06 33.67
CA HIS A 120 -13.89 5.61 33.57
C HIS A 120 -13.60 5.15 32.15
N PHE A 121 -12.74 4.13 32.02
CA PHE A 121 -12.32 3.55 30.74
C PHE A 121 -12.91 2.15 30.56
N GLU A 122 -13.57 1.91 29.43
CA GLU A 122 -14.17 0.63 29.09
C GLU A 122 -13.29 -0.21 28.17
N SER A 123 -12.38 0.44 27.43
CA SER A 123 -11.51 -0.21 26.45
C SER A 123 -10.03 -0.18 26.85
N GLU A 124 -9.26 -1.02 26.18
CA GLU A 124 -7.79 -1.05 26.28
C GLU A 124 -7.11 -0.19 25.18
N THR A 125 -7.91 0.51 24.38
CA THR A 125 -7.37 1.27 23.23
C THR A 125 -6.73 2.57 23.69
N ASP A 126 -5.80 3.05 22.87
CA ASP A 126 -5.20 4.38 22.98
C ASP A 126 -6.22 5.50 22.64
N THR A 127 -7.24 5.18 21.88
CA THR A 127 -8.24 6.14 21.36
C THR A 127 -9.16 6.70 22.43
N GLU A 128 -9.52 5.93 23.45
CA GLU A 128 -10.54 6.32 24.42
C GLU A 128 -10.14 7.56 25.22
N VAL A 129 -8.84 7.84 25.38
CA VAL A 129 -8.37 9.09 26.01
C VAL A 129 -8.83 10.34 25.23
N VAL A 130 -9.01 10.23 23.92
CA VAL A 130 -9.41 11.35 23.06
C VAL A 130 -10.82 11.81 23.39
N VAL A 131 -11.78 10.88 23.48
CA VAL A 131 -13.18 11.23 23.74
C VAL A 131 -13.35 11.81 25.15
N HIS A 132 -12.61 11.31 26.14
CA HIS A 132 -12.64 11.84 27.51
C HIS A 132 -11.94 13.22 27.62
N LEU A 133 -10.89 13.49 26.85
CA LEU A 133 -10.32 14.84 26.76
C LEU A 133 -11.30 15.83 26.14
N ILE A 134 -12.03 15.43 25.09
CA ILE A 134 -13.07 16.27 24.48
C ILE A 134 -14.16 16.58 25.52
N GLU A 135 -14.65 15.59 26.22
CA GLU A 135 -15.63 15.76 27.29
C GLU A 135 -15.13 16.74 28.37
N MET A 136 -13.89 16.59 28.82
CA MET A 136 -13.27 17.46 29.82
C MET A 136 -13.16 18.92 29.37
N TYR A 137 -12.83 19.13 28.10
CA TYR A 137 -12.63 20.50 27.57
C TYR A 137 -13.89 21.14 27.02
N TYR A 138 -14.97 20.39 26.82
CA TYR A 138 -16.21 20.92 26.27
C TYR A 138 -16.90 21.89 27.23
N LYS A 139 -17.16 23.11 26.76
CA LYS A 139 -17.86 24.18 27.47
C LYS A 139 -18.91 24.84 26.55
N GLY A 140 -19.65 24.01 25.77
CA GLY A 140 -20.63 24.50 24.80
C GLY A 140 -20.05 24.89 23.43
N ASN A 141 -18.80 24.52 23.14
CA ASN A 141 -18.16 24.77 21.85
C ASN A 141 -17.23 23.59 21.50
N LEU A 142 -17.66 22.77 20.55
CA LEU A 142 -16.94 21.55 20.16
C LEU A 142 -15.62 21.89 19.48
N LYS A 143 -15.55 22.93 18.62
CA LYS A 143 -14.30 23.36 17.98
C LYS A 143 -13.20 23.62 19.01
N GLN A 144 -13.49 24.38 20.06
CA GLN A 144 -12.51 24.68 21.09
C GLN A 144 -12.09 23.43 21.89
N ALA A 145 -13.03 22.54 22.19
CA ALA A 145 -12.73 21.28 22.88
C ALA A 145 -11.81 20.40 22.06
N VAL A 146 -12.09 20.23 20.77
CA VAL A 146 -11.27 19.44 19.83
C VAL A 146 -9.86 20.02 19.67
N MET A 147 -9.73 21.34 19.48
CA MET A 147 -8.43 22.00 19.36
C MET A 147 -7.58 21.86 20.65
N ARG A 148 -8.19 22.00 21.83
CA ARG A 148 -7.49 21.78 23.12
C ARG A 148 -7.08 20.32 23.29
N THR A 149 -7.90 19.38 22.87
CA THR A 149 -7.59 17.96 22.89
C THR A 149 -6.40 17.66 21.99
N SER A 150 -6.46 18.07 20.72
CA SER A 150 -5.39 17.85 19.73
C SER A 150 -4.04 18.40 20.20
N ALA A 151 -4.00 19.56 20.86
CA ALA A 151 -2.77 20.14 21.42
C ALA A 151 -2.12 19.28 22.53
N ARG A 152 -2.85 18.30 23.09
CA ARG A 152 -2.37 17.38 24.11
C ARG A 152 -1.90 16.03 23.54
N LEU A 153 -2.37 15.68 22.35
CA LEU A 153 -2.05 14.41 21.72
C LEU A 153 -0.64 14.42 21.12
N ARG A 154 0.04 13.28 21.20
CA ARG A 154 1.29 13.01 20.49
C ARG A 154 1.13 11.74 19.68
N GLY A 155 1.76 11.70 18.50
CA GLY A 155 1.69 10.57 17.59
C GLY A 155 0.96 10.90 16.29
N SER A 156 0.52 9.86 15.57
CA SER A 156 -0.20 10.01 14.31
C SER A 156 -1.69 9.75 14.51
N TYR A 157 -2.55 10.62 14.00
CA TYR A 157 -3.99 10.43 14.11
C TYR A 157 -4.79 11.07 12.97
N ALA A 158 -5.86 10.39 12.60
CA ALA A 158 -7.00 10.95 11.88
C ALA A 158 -8.24 10.70 12.73
N LEU A 159 -8.91 11.76 13.14
CA LEU A 159 -10.08 11.70 14.03
C LEU A 159 -11.34 12.13 13.30
N GLY A 160 -12.45 11.43 13.58
CA GLY A 160 -13.81 11.85 13.29
C GLY A 160 -14.61 11.95 14.58
N ILE A 161 -15.25 13.08 14.84
CA ILE A 161 -15.89 13.42 16.12
C ILE A 161 -17.31 13.92 15.86
N ILE A 162 -18.28 13.38 16.61
CA ILE A 162 -19.66 13.87 16.65
C ILE A 162 -20.06 14.23 18.07
N CYS A 163 -20.98 15.16 18.20
CA CYS A 163 -21.51 15.66 19.47
C CYS A 163 -23.04 15.69 19.44
N ALA A 164 -23.67 15.17 20.47
CA ALA A 164 -25.12 15.15 20.60
C ALA A 164 -25.74 16.57 20.66
N ASP A 165 -25.01 17.56 21.19
CA ASP A 165 -25.47 18.94 21.29
C ASP A 165 -25.34 19.73 19.99
N GLU A 166 -24.57 19.23 19.03
CA GLU A 166 -24.34 19.83 17.72
C GLU A 166 -24.63 18.78 16.61
N PRO A 167 -25.94 18.35 16.48
CA PRO A 167 -26.31 17.12 15.77
C PRO A 167 -26.04 17.12 14.26
N GLU A 168 -25.86 18.28 13.64
CA GLU A 168 -25.58 18.40 12.20
C GLU A 168 -24.09 18.56 11.89
N LYS A 169 -23.23 18.51 12.92
CA LYS A 169 -21.81 18.79 12.76
C LYS A 169 -20.94 17.56 12.99
N ILE A 170 -19.95 17.46 12.14
CA ILE A 170 -18.81 16.56 12.34
C ILE A 170 -17.54 17.41 12.42
N PHE A 171 -16.64 17.06 13.36
CA PHE A 171 -15.28 17.56 13.35
C PHE A 171 -14.33 16.45 12.87
N ALA A 172 -13.47 16.81 11.92
CA ALA A 172 -12.40 15.95 11.43
C ALA A 172 -11.06 16.60 11.71
N VAL A 173 -10.07 15.83 12.17
CA VAL A 173 -8.73 16.32 12.52
C VAL A 173 -7.71 15.39 11.90
N ARG A 174 -6.63 15.96 11.35
CA ARG A 174 -5.53 15.20 10.79
C ARG A 174 -4.17 15.56 11.39
N GLU A 175 -3.43 14.53 11.80
CA GLU A 175 -1.99 14.58 12.06
C GLU A 175 -1.36 13.27 11.54
N SER A 176 -0.58 13.34 10.48
CA SER A 176 0.13 12.24 9.81
C SER A 176 -0.75 11.17 9.15
N SER A 177 -1.83 10.69 9.78
CA SER A 177 -2.76 9.71 9.19
C SER A 177 -3.66 10.35 8.12
N PRO A 178 -3.92 9.70 6.96
CA PRO A 178 -4.67 10.32 5.86
C PRO A 178 -6.13 10.58 6.21
N LEU A 179 -6.64 11.76 5.81
CA LEU A 179 -8.04 12.14 5.92
C LEU A 179 -8.46 13.06 4.76
N ILE A 180 -9.60 12.74 4.15
CA ILE A 180 -10.10 13.36 2.93
C ILE A 180 -11.55 13.80 3.17
N LEU A 181 -11.89 15.00 2.74
CA LEU A 181 -13.26 15.52 2.77
C LEU A 181 -13.88 15.35 1.38
N GLY A 182 -15.13 14.91 1.32
CA GLY A 182 -15.93 14.81 0.12
C GLY A 182 -17.03 15.86 0.13
N LEU A 183 -17.11 16.68 -0.94
CA LEU A 183 -18.09 17.76 -1.05
C LEU A 183 -19.26 17.33 -1.92
N GLY A 184 -20.46 17.28 -1.35
CA GLY A 184 -21.73 17.04 -2.03
C GLY A 184 -22.58 18.29 -2.16
N ILE A 185 -23.86 18.11 -2.42
CA ILE A 185 -24.89 19.18 -2.47
C ILE A 185 -25.91 18.89 -1.38
N GLY A 186 -25.94 19.73 -0.33
CA GLY A 186 -26.77 19.49 0.86
C GLY A 186 -26.30 18.28 1.69
N GLU A 187 -25.08 17.83 1.45
CA GLU A 187 -24.47 16.71 2.17
C GLU A 187 -22.95 16.75 2.01
N ASN A 188 -22.22 16.37 3.04
CA ASN A 188 -20.78 16.31 3.02
C ASN A 188 -20.26 15.06 3.74
N TYR A 189 -19.04 14.67 3.39
CA TYR A 189 -18.43 13.41 3.78
C TYR A 189 -17.01 13.63 4.27
N PHE A 190 -16.49 12.67 5.04
CA PHE A 190 -15.05 12.50 5.18
C PHE A 190 -14.70 11.01 5.20
N ALA A 191 -13.49 10.67 4.76
CA ALA A 191 -13.00 9.31 4.82
C ALA A 191 -11.47 9.25 4.88
N SER A 192 -10.95 8.12 5.34
CA SER A 192 -9.50 7.85 5.32
C SER A 192 -8.97 7.50 3.92
N ASP A 193 -9.87 7.21 2.97
CA ASP A 193 -9.52 6.93 1.57
C ASP A 193 -10.65 7.38 0.64
N VAL A 194 -10.26 7.90 -0.51
CA VAL A 194 -11.19 8.42 -1.52
C VAL A 194 -12.11 7.35 -2.10
N THR A 195 -11.73 6.07 -2.07
CA THR A 195 -12.54 4.95 -2.57
C THR A 195 -13.89 4.83 -1.86
N ALA A 196 -13.98 5.23 -0.59
CA ALA A 196 -15.24 5.29 0.14
C ALA A 196 -16.19 6.38 -0.36
N LEU A 197 -15.65 7.47 -0.95
CA LEU A 197 -16.39 8.68 -1.31
C LEU A 197 -16.81 8.74 -2.76
N VAL A 198 -16.08 8.09 -3.67
CA VAL A 198 -16.22 8.22 -5.14
C VAL A 198 -17.62 7.89 -5.65
N ALA A 199 -18.39 7.04 -4.95
CA ALA A 199 -19.77 6.73 -5.30
C ALA A 199 -20.73 7.91 -5.07
N TYR A 200 -20.39 8.83 -4.17
CA TYR A 200 -21.24 9.94 -3.74
C TYR A 200 -20.77 11.27 -4.30
N THR A 201 -19.47 11.52 -4.28
CA THR A 201 -18.88 12.75 -4.81
C THR A 201 -17.48 12.52 -5.38
N ARG A 202 -17.16 13.30 -6.41
CA ARG A 202 -15.81 13.36 -6.99
C ARG A 202 -15.03 14.60 -6.58
N ASN A 203 -15.63 15.50 -5.83
CA ASN A 203 -14.99 16.71 -5.33
C ASN A 203 -14.38 16.42 -3.96
N ALA A 204 -13.07 16.44 -3.87
CA ALA A 204 -12.33 16.06 -2.68
C ALA A 204 -11.37 17.17 -2.21
N ILE A 205 -11.23 17.32 -0.89
CA ILE A 205 -10.20 18.14 -0.26
C ILE A 205 -9.35 17.22 0.62
N TYR A 206 -8.05 17.27 0.44
CA TYR A 206 -7.10 16.52 1.26
C TYR A 206 -6.64 17.41 2.41
N LEU A 207 -6.93 17.01 3.65
CA LEU A 207 -6.42 17.71 4.82
C LEU A 207 -4.90 17.53 4.94
N GLU A 208 -4.23 18.55 5.49
CA GLU A 208 -2.82 18.50 5.86
C GLU A 208 -2.64 18.31 7.37
N ASN A 209 -1.41 18.06 7.80
CA ASN A 209 -1.11 17.89 9.23
C ASN A 209 -1.43 19.18 10.01
N GLY A 210 -2.03 19.02 11.18
CA GLY A 210 -2.45 20.15 12.01
C GLY A 210 -3.72 20.86 11.52
N GLU A 211 -4.41 20.31 10.51
CA GLU A 211 -5.68 20.88 10.03
C GLU A 211 -6.89 20.22 10.66
N PHE A 212 -7.90 21.06 10.88
CA PHE A 212 -9.20 20.73 11.44
C PHE A 212 -10.28 21.09 10.43
N ALA A 213 -11.29 20.25 10.28
CA ALA A 213 -12.44 20.55 9.47
C ALA A 213 -13.73 20.49 10.30
N GLU A 214 -14.54 21.55 10.24
CA GLU A 214 -15.95 21.54 10.64
C GLU A 214 -16.78 21.26 9.40
N ILE A 215 -17.56 20.18 9.47
CA ILE A 215 -18.33 19.64 8.35
C ILE A 215 -19.80 19.69 8.74
N THR A 216 -20.61 20.43 7.96
CA THR A 216 -22.07 20.49 8.05
C THR A 216 -22.67 20.07 6.71
N PRO A 217 -23.99 19.83 6.60
CA PRO A 217 -24.62 19.50 5.33
C PRO A 217 -24.32 20.50 4.21
N ASP A 218 -24.29 21.80 4.55
CA ASP A 218 -24.21 22.89 3.56
C ASP A 218 -22.80 23.46 3.40
N CYS A 219 -21.89 23.22 4.37
CA CYS A 219 -20.59 23.88 4.40
C CYS A 219 -19.50 23.01 5.00
N VAL A 220 -18.28 23.15 4.46
CA VAL A 220 -17.05 22.62 5.04
C VAL A 220 -16.10 23.78 5.30
N THR A 221 -15.71 23.97 6.57
CA THR A 221 -14.76 25.01 6.96
C THR A 221 -13.50 24.36 7.53
N ILE A 222 -12.34 24.72 6.99
CA ILE A 222 -11.04 24.17 7.41
C ILE A 222 -10.29 25.22 8.21
N PHE A 223 -9.64 24.79 9.29
CA PHE A 223 -8.86 25.63 10.20
C PHE A 223 -7.46 25.05 10.38
N ASP A 224 -6.48 25.90 10.64
CA ASP A 224 -5.17 25.51 11.14
C ASP A 224 -5.18 25.27 12.67
N CYS A 225 -4.05 24.85 13.21
CA CYS A 225 -3.87 24.60 14.65
C CYS A 225 -4.04 25.84 15.53
N THR A 226 -4.05 27.05 14.94
CA THR A 226 -4.29 28.32 15.64
C THR A 226 -5.76 28.75 15.58
N GLY A 227 -6.58 28.05 14.76
CA GLY A 227 -8.01 28.30 14.57
C GLY A 227 -8.35 29.29 13.46
N HIS A 228 -7.35 29.72 12.65
CA HIS A 228 -7.57 30.53 11.47
C HIS A 228 -8.09 29.68 10.31
N THR A 229 -9.02 30.23 9.54
CA THR A 229 -9.59 29.55 8.36
C THR A 229 -8.54 29.41 7.26
N VAL A 230 -8.44 28.20 6.71
CA VAL A 230 -7.54 27.85 5.61
C VAL A 230 -8.36 27.63 4.33
N GLN A 231 -7.94 28.27 3.24
CA GLN A 231 -8.53 28.02 1.93
C GLN A 231 -7.83 26.85 1.24
N LYS A 232 -8.60 25.88 0.76
CA LYS A 232 -8.09 24.69 0.08
C LYS A 232 -8.60 24.58 -1.35
N ARG A 233 -7.75 24.01 -2.20
CA ARG A 233 -8.14 23.66 -3.56
C ARG A 233 -8.98 22.39 -3.55
N ILE A 234 -10.11 22.42 -4.23
CA ILE A 234 -10.93 21.23 -4.50
C ILE A 234 -10.25 20.43 -5.62
N SER A 235 -9.94 19.19 -5.35
CA SER A 235 -9.40 18.24 -6.31
C SER A 235 -10.52 17.37 -6.87
N ARG A 236 -10.59 17.22 -8.19
CA ARG A 236 -11.57 16.33 -8.82
C ARG A 236 -10.97 14.94 -8.99
N VAL A 237 -11.60 13.94 -8.39
CA VAL A 237 -11.23 12.54 -8.55
C VAL A 237 -11.63 12.07 -9.96
N THR A 238 -10.64 11.68 -10.76
CA THR A 238 -10.81 11.27 -12.16
C THR A 238 -10.93 9.76 -12.35
N TRP A 239 -10.88 8.98 -11.30
CA TRP A 239 -10.93 7.52 -11.37
C TRP A 239 -12.30 7.02 -11.83
N ASP A 240 -12.28 5.96 -12.63
CA ASP A 240 -13.48 5.24 -13.01
C ASP A 240 -13.94 4.34 -11.83
N ILE A 241 -15.21 4.45 -11.43
CA ILE A 241 -15.82 3.62 -10.38
C ILE A 241 -15.73 2.14 -10.75
N GLN A 242 -15.88 1.81 -12.04
CA GLN A 242 -15.77 0.42 -12.55
C GLN A 242 -14.36 -0.17 -12.35
N ALA A 243 -13.33 0.68 -12.25
CA ALA A 243 -11.97 0.21 -11.96
C ALA A 243 -11.83 -0.35 -10.53
N ALA A 244 -12.67 0.06 -9.59
CA ALA A 244 -12.70 -0.44 -8.22
C ALA A 244 -13.65 -1.64 -8.01
N GLU A 245 -14.22 -2.21 -9.09
CA GLU A 245 -15.05 -3.42 -9.07
C GLU A 245 -14.26 -4.63 -9.58
N LYS A 246 -14.69 -5.85 -9.21
CA LYS A 246 -14.00 -7.10 -9.63
C LYS A 246 -14.05 -7.36 -11.14
N GLY A 247 -15.01 -6.77 -11.86
CA GLY A 247 -15.10 -6.86 -13.33
C GLY A 247 -15.22 -8.29 -13.88
N GLY A 248 -15.90 -9.17 -13.16
CA GLY A 248 -16.12 -10.57 -13.55
C GLY A 248 -15.04 -11.56 -13.07
N TYR A 249 -14.00 -11.09 -12.37
CA TYR A 249 -13.01 -11.95 -11.74
C TYR A 249 -13.46 -12.40 -10.35
N ASP A 250 -13.04 -13.60 -9.92
CA ASP A 250 -13.34 -14.12 -8.58
C ASP A 250 -12.73 -13.24 -7.47
N HIS A 251 -11.51 -12.73 -7.71
CA HIS A 251 -10.73 -11.94 -6.75
C HIS A 251 -10.15 -10.67 -7.40
N PHE A 252 -10.00 -9.61 -6.60
CA PHE A 252 -9.30 -8.38 -7.02
C PHE A 252 -7.87 -8.69 -7.43
N MET A 253 -7.15 -9.53 -6.69
CA MET A 253 -5.77 -9.88 -7.02
C MET A 253 -5.65 -10.46 -8.43
N LEU A 254 -6.52 -11.39 -8.82
CA LEU A 254 -6.49 -11.93 -10.19
C LEU A 254 -6.75 -10.86 -11.22
N LYS A 255 -7.78 -10.01 -11.01
CA LYS A 255 -8.05 -8.87 -11.89
C LYS A 255 -6.81 -7.99 -12.04
N GLU A 256 -6.15 -7.65 -10.93
CA GLU A 256 -4.99 -6.76 -10.89
C GLU A 256 -3.76 -7.40 -11.56
N ILE A 257 -3.58 -8.72 -11.44
CA ILE A 257 -2.58 -9.48 -12.21
C ILE A 257 -2.87 -9.37 -13.71
N MET A 258 -4.12 -9.59 -14.12
CA MET A 258 -4.54 -9.56 -15.54
C MET A 258 -4.54 -8.14 -16.12
N GLU A 259 -4.65 -7.11 -15.30
CA GLU A 259 -4.59 -5.71 -15.71
C GLU A 259 -3.17 -5.18 -15.99
N GLN A 260 -2.12 -5.90 -15.64
CA GLN A 260 -0.74 -5.41 -15.72
C GLN A 260 -0.33 -4.89 -17.11
N PRO A 261 -0.69 -5.51 -18.24
CA PRO A 261 -0.37 -4.94 -19.57
C PRO A 261 -0.96 -3.56 -19.77
N ARG A 262 -2.21 -3.35 -19.32
CA ARG A 262 -2.91 -2.06 -19.40
C ARG A 262 -2.30 -1.04 -18.44
N ALA A 263 -1.99 -1.44 -17.21
CA ALA A 263 -1.38 -0.59 -16.20
C ALA A 263 0.02 -0.11 -16.63
N VAL A 264 0.86 -0.99 -17.14
CA VAL A 264 2.19 -0.65 -17.67
C VAL A 264 2.08 0.30 -18.86
N LYS A 265 1.13 0.06 -19.78
CA LYS A 265 0.88 0.98 -20.89
C LYS A 265 0.43 2.37 -20.41
N ALA A 266 -0.46 2.43 -19.41
CA ALA A 266 -0.91 3.68 -18.80
C ALA A 266 0.23 4.43 -18.08
N THR A 267 1.13 3.70 -17.40
CA THR A 267 2.34 4.24 -16.77
C THR A 267 3.28 4.89 -17.79
N MET A 268 3.44 4.26 -18.95
CA MET A 268 4.34 4.72 -20.00
C MET A 268 3.76 5.88 -20.82
N ALA A 269 2.44 5.87 -21.07
CA ALA A 269 1.79 6.75 -22.04
C ALA A 269 2.10 8.24 -21.86
N PRO A 270 2.01 8.84 -20.67
CA PRO A 270 2.28 10.27 -20.48
C PRO A 270 3.76 10.63 -20.66
N ARG A 271 4.67 9.65 -20.62
CA ARG A 271 6.12 9.84 -20.62
C ARG A 271 6.79 9.49 -21.95
N MET A 272 6.07 8.84 -22.85
CA MET A 272 6.55 8.47 -24.17
C MET A 272 6.18 9.54 -25.19
N LYS A 273 7.12 10.41 -25.58
CA LYS A 273 6.91 11.45 -26.60
C LYS A 273 7.59 11.06 -27.92
N GLY A 274 6.86 10.39 -28.79
CA GLY A 274 7.40 9.91 -30.08
C GLY A 274 8.51 8.88 -29.89
N CYS A 275 9.75 9.26 -30.25
CA CYS A 275 10.95 8.44 -30.08
C CYS A 275 11.78 8.85 -28.86
N ASP A 276 11.20 9.53 -27.89
CA ASP A 276 11.88 10.01 -26.70
C ASP A 276 11.10 9.73 -25.41
N ILE A 277 11.78 9.91 -24.26
CA ILE A 277 11.20 9.88 -22.93
C ILE A 277 11.23 11.29 -22.37
N SER A 278 10.07 11.77 -21.90
CA SER A 278 9.95 13.00 -21.13
C SER A 278 9.42 12.66 -19.74
N LEU A 279 10.14 13.08 -18.71
CA LEU A 279 9.68 13.06 -17.34
C LEU A 279 9.33 14.51 -16.95
N ASP A 280 8.20 15.00 -17.44
CA ASP A 280 7.82 16.40 -17.61
C ASP A 280 8.04 17.31 -16.41
N ASP A 281 7.98 16.79 -15.19
CA ASP A 281 8.14 17.57 -13.95
C ASP A 281 9.49 17.28 -13.26
N LEU A 282 10.41 16.56 -13.92
CA LEU A 282 11.70 16.18 -13.34
C LEU A 282 12.81 17.15 -13.78
N ASP A 283 12.89 18.29 -13.12
CA ASP A 283 13.99 19.25 -13.30
C ASP A 283 15.13 18.95 -12.30
N ILE A 284 15.68 17.74 -12.39
CA ILE A 284 16.80 17.30 -11.56
C ILE A 284 18.11 17.46 -12.30
N ASP A 285 19.06 18.15 -11.68
CA ASP A 285 20.45 18.14 -12.12
C ASP A 285 21.13 16.83 -11.69
N LEU A 286 21.22 15.90 -12.63
CA LEU A 286 21.86 14.59 -12.41
C LEU A 286 23.39 14.67 -12.43
N SER A 287 23.99 15.74 -12.98
CA SER A 287 25.46 15.86 -13.08
C SER A 287 26.13 15.97 -11.71
N GLY A 288 25.42 16.52 -10.72
CA GLY A 288 25.88 16.61 -9.33
C GLY A 288 25.63 15.37 -8.48
N ILE A 289 24.94 14.34 -9.01
CA ILE A 289 24.62 13.12 -8.28
C ILE A 289 25.76 12.11 -8.43
N ARG A 290 26.24 11.57 -7.31
CA ARG A 290 27.31 10.56 -7.26
C ARG A 290 26.82 9.15 -6.93
N ASN A 291 25.71 9.05 -6.20
CA ASN A 291 25.09 7.77 -5.82
C ASN A 291 23.58 7.88 -5.78
N ILE A 292 22.94 6.77 -6.00
CA ILE A 292 21.48 6.61 -5.88
C ILE A 292 21.21 5.65 -4.73
N LEU A 293 20.31 6.05 -3.82
CA LEU A 293 19.78 5.19 -2.78
C LEU A 293 18.29 4.97 -3.04
N ILE A 294 17.86 3.71 -3.09
CA ILE A 294 16.43 3.36 -3.24
C ILE A 294 15.95 2.82 -1.91
N THR A 295 14.86 3.37 -1.39
CA THR A 295 14.25 2.90 -0.14
C THR A 295 12.76 2.68 -0.27
N ALA A 296 12.28 1.64 0.39
CA ALA A 296 10.87 1.24 0.44
C ALA A 296 10.64 0.12 1.47
N CYS A 297 9.41 -0.36 1.56
CA CYS A 297 9.01 -1.55 2.32
C CYS A 297 8.36 -2.60 1.40
N GLY A 298 8.50 -3.89 1.74
CA GLY A 298 7.81 -5.02 1.09
C GLY A 298 8.06 -5.10 -0.42
N SER A 299 7.01 -5.31 -1.20
CA SER A 299 7.10 -5.45 -2.67
C SER A 299 7.73 -4.22 -3.35
N ALA A 300 7.50 -3.02 -2.82
CA ALA A 300 8.13 -1.80 -3.36
C ALA A 300 9.66 -1.83 -3.17
N TYR A 301 10.14 -2.33 -2.04
CA TYR A 301 11.57 -2.54 -1.81
C TYR A 301 12.15 -3.55 -2.83
N TYR A 302 11.47 -4.66 -3.08
CA TYR A 302 11.92 -5.65 -4.08
C TYR A 302 11.86 -5.12 -5.52
N ALA A 303 10.94 -4.21 -5.84
CA ALA A 303 10.98 -3.49 -7.11
C ALA A 303 12.26 -2.65 -7.24
N GLY A 304 12.66 -1.97 -6.18
CA GLY A 304 13.94 -1.27 -6.10
C GLY A 304 15.15 -2.19 -6.30
N CYS A 305 15.17 -3.33 -5.60
CA CYS A 305 16.22 -4.35 -5.72
C CYS A 305 16.35 -4.88 -7.16
N ALA A 306 15.24 -5.10 -7.86
CA ALA A 306 15.26 -5.58 -9.24
C ALA A 306 15.71 -4.49 -10.23
N ALA A 307 15.23 -3.25 -10.05
CA ALA A 307 15.57 -2.13 -10.93
C ALA A 307 16.99 -1.63 -10.75
N LYS A 308 17.60 -1.82 -9.58
CA LYS A 308 18.98 -1.43 -9.27
C LYS A 308 19.95 -1.78 -10.41
N TYR A 309 19.90 -3.01 -10.88
CA TYR A 309 20.81 -3.52 -11.92
C TYR A 309 20.68 -2.77 -13.25
N ALA A 310 19.46 -2.39 -13.62
CA ALA A 310 19.23 -1.60 -14.84
C ALA A 310 19.74 -0.17 -14.65
N ILE A 311 19.47 0.46 -13.51
CA ILE A 311 19.92 1.83 -13.22
C ILE A 311 21.44 1.91 -13.17
N GLU A 312 22.12 1.02 -12.42
CA GLU A 312 23.59 0.99 -12.37
C GLU A 312 24.22 0.80 -13.76
N LYS A 313 23.66 -0.13 -14.54
CA LYS A 313 24.19 -0.43 -15.87
C LYS A 313 24.03 0.73 -16.83
N LEU A 314 22.92 1.46 -16.76
CA LEU A 314 22.58 2.55 -17.68
C LEU A 314 23.16 3.88 -17.21
N CYS A 315 23.01 4.25 -15.95
CA CYS A 315 23.44 5.54 -15.44
C CYS A 315 24.92 5.60 -15.06
N LYS A 316 25.58 4.43 -14.87
CA LYS A 316 26.98 4.35 -14.39
C LYS A 316 27.18 5.00 -13.03
N LEU A 317 26.14 5.01 -12.20
CA LEU A 317 26.17 5.46 -10.83
C LEU A 317 25.97 4.28 -9.88
N PRO A 318 26.66 4.24 -8.72
CA PRO A 318 26.39 3.25 -7.69
C PRO A 318 24.93 3.35 -7.22
N VAL A 319 24.25 2.21 -7.09
CA VAL A 319 22.87 2.15 -6.57
C VAL A 319 22.83 1.22 -5.35
N GLN A 320 22.36 1.72 -4.25
CA GLN A 320 22.08 0.96 -3.04
C GLN A 320 20.57 0.81 -2.84
N THR A 321 20.17 -0.25 -2.18
CA THR A 321 18.77 -0.48 -1.81
C THR A 321 18.71 -0.80 -0.34
N GLU A 322 17.90 -0.05 0.43
CA GLU A 322 17.77 -0.23 1.86
C GLU A 322 16.30 -0.31 2.27
N LEU A 323 15.98 -1.16 3.22
CA LEU A 323 14.67 -1.20 3.84
C LEU A 323 14.41 0.11 4.59
N ALA A 324 13.25 0.70 4.40
CA ALA A 324 12.93 1.99 5.01
C ALA A 324 12.90 1.93 6.54
N SER A 325 12.44 0.82 7.12
CA SER A 325 12.48 0.55 8.55
C SER A 325 13.89 0.59 9.15
N GLU A 326 14.89 0.12 8.37
CA GLU A 326 16.30 0.05 8.82
C GLU A 326 17.06 1.33 8.49
N LEU A 327 16.85 1.90 7.29
CA LEU A 327 17.53 3.11 6.83
C LEU A 327 17.38 4.27 7.83
N ARG A 328 16.21 4.40 8.40
CA ARG A 328 15.89 5.43 9.38
C ARG A 328 16.82 5.43 10.60
N TYR A 329 17.29 4.25 11.02
CA TYR A 329 18.08 4.08 12.25
C TYR A 329 19.56 3.75 11.99
N SER A 330 19.96 3.54 10.74
CA SER A 330 21.31 3.09 10.37
C SER A 330 22.37 4.21 10.38
N ASP A 331 21.98 5.46 10.67
CA ASP A 331 22.86 6.64 10.56
C ASP A 331 23.54 6.74 9.17
N PRO A 332 22.77 6.80 8.07
CA PRO A 332 23.31 6.62 6.73
C PRO A 332 24.22 7.77 6.30
N LEU A 333 25.29 7.43 5.57
CA LEU A 333 26.23 8.40 5.00
C LEU A 333 25.60 9.02 3.74
N ILE A 334 24.86 10.08 3.93
CA ILE A 334 24.07 10.79 2.92
C ILE A 334 24.45 12.27 2.90
N ASP A 335 24.52 12.82 1.70
CA ASP A 335 24.79 14.23 1.45
C ASP A 335 23.96 14.74 0.24
N ASN A 336 24.22 15.97 -0.19
CA ASN A 336 23.55 16.62 -1.32
C ASN A 336 23.92 16.05 -2.70
N GLN A 337 24.82 15.08 -2.79
CA GLN A 337 25.20 14.35 -4.00
C GLN A 337 24.49 12.98 -4.08
N THR A 338 23.65 12.68 -3.08
CA THR A 338 22.82 11.48 -3.03
C THR A 338 21.44 11.78 -3.58
N LEU A 339 20.98 10.99 -4.57
CA LEU A 339 19.59 10.95 -4.99
C LEU A 339 18.89 9.79 -4.25
N LEU A 340 17.97 10.12 -3.36
CA LEU A 340 17.09 9.15 -2.74
C LEU A 340 15.86 8.92 -3.62
N ILE A 341 15.66 7.69 -4.09
CA ILE A 341 14.42 7.27 -4.77
C ILE A 341 13.56 6.54 -3.75
N VAL A 342 12.35 7.03 -3.54
CA VAL A 342 11.39 6.50 -2.57
C VAL A 342 10.24 5.83 -3.30
N LEU A 343 9.98 4.55 -3.00
CA LEU A 343 8.89 3.80 -3.62
C LEU A 343 7.79 3.51 -2.61
N SER A 344 6.55 3.82 -2.96
CA SER A 344 5.38 3.43 -2.17
C SER A 344 4.12 3.40 -3.05
N GLN A 345 3.34 2.33 -3.00
CA GLN A 345 2.08 2.27 -3.73
C GLN A 345 1.09 3.31 -3.19
N SER A 346 0.88 3.35 -1.88
CA SER A 346 -0.05 4.26 -1.21
C SER A 346 0.50 5.68 -1.04
N GLY A 347 1.84 5.82 -0.96
CA GLY A 347 2.50 7.06 -0.56
C GLY A 347 2.26 7.47 0.90
N GLU A 348 1.80 6.53 1.75
CA GLU A 348 1.45 6.75 3.15
C GLU A 348 2.16 5.76 4.10
N THR A 349 3.15 5.02 3.65
CA THR A 349 3.89 4.06 4.48
C THR A 349 4.75 4.80 5.51
N ALA A 350 4.49 4.57 6.80
CA ALA A 350 5.11 5.32 7.90
C ALA A 350 6.64 5.27 7.87
N ASP A 351 7.22 4.07 7.84
CA ASP A 351 8.67 3.89 7.77
C ASP A 351 9.29 4.60 6.57
N THR A 352 8.62 4.52 5.40
CA THR A 352 9.11 5.14 4.17
C THR A 352 9.10 6.67 4.26
N ILE A 353 8.05 7.26 4.87
CA ILE A 353 7.96 8.70 5.14
C ILE A 353 9.09 9.13 6.10
N ALA A 354 9.29 8.37 7.17
CA ALA A 354 10.29 8.68 8.18
C ALA A 354 11.71 8.58 7.62
N ALA A 355 12.03 7.52 6.88
CA ALA A 355 13.31 7.35 6.20
C ALA A 355 13.59 8.49 5.20
N MET A 356 12.58 8.89 4.41
CA MET A 356 12.71 10.00 3.48
C MET A 356 13.03 11.32 4.20
N ARG A 357 12.30 11.65 5.27
CA ARG A 357 12.54 12.87 6.06
C ARG A 357 13.94 12.88 6.68
N GLU A 358 14.41 11.74 7.19
CA GLU A 358 15.77 11.63 7.74
C GLU A 358 16.84 11.88 6.66
N CYS A 359 16.66 11.31 5.46
CA CYS A 359 17.58 11.55 4.35
C CYS A 359 17.55 13.01 3.86
N GLN A 360 16.36 13.63 3.79
CA GLN A 360 16.23 15.07 3.48
C GLN A 360 16.94 15.96 4.50
N ARG A 361 16.81 15.63 5.79
CA ARG A 361 17.50 16.36 6.86
C ARG A 361 19.03 16.31 6.70
N ARG A 362 19.55 15.24 6.08
CA ARG A 362 20.98 15.07 5.77
C ARG A 362 21.40 15.69 4.43
N GLY A 363 20.46 16.22 3.66
CA GLY A 363 20.73 16.92 2.40
C GLY A 363 20.47 16.11 1.13
N ALA A 364 19.95 14.87 1.19
CA ALA A 364 19.59 14.11 0.01
C ALA A 364 18.53 14.82 -0.82
N LYS A 365 18.67 14.73 -2.14
CA LYS A 365 17.60 15.07 -3.09
C LYS A 365 16.63 13.89 -3.20
N THR A 366 15.32 14.13 -3.23
CA THR A 366 14.31 13.07 -3.12
C THR A 366 13.40 12.98 -4.34
N LEU A 367 13.32 11.79 -4.92
CA LEU A 367 12.40 11.44 -6.00
C LEU A 367 11.42 10.38 -5.50
N ALA A 368 10.14 10.73 -5.42
CA ALA A 368 9.07 9.79 -5.07
C ALA A 368 8.51 9.08 -6.31
N ILE A 369 8.24 7.78 -6.19
CA ILE A 369 7.47 7.00 -7.15
C ILE A 369 6.28 6.40 -6.40
N VAL A 370 5.09 6.94 -6.63
CA VAL A 370 3.86 6.58 -5.91
C VAL A 370 2.68 6.39 -6.86
N ASN A 371 1.63 5.70 -6.41
CA ASN A 371 0.42 5.54 -7.23
C ASN A 371 -0.69 6.53 -6.84
N VAL A 372 -0.77 6.90 -5.55
CA VAL A 372 -1.85 7.76 -5.03
C VAL A 372 -1.46 9.23 -5.15
N VAL A 373 -2.24 9.95 -5.96
CA VAL A 373 -2.06 11.39 -6.16
C VAL A 373 -2.36 12.14 -4.86
N GLY A 374 -1.48 13.09 -4.51
CA GLY A 374 -1.65 13.93 -3.32
C GLY A 374 -1.35 13.23 -2.00
N SER A 375 -0.75 12.03 -2.04
CA SER A 375 -0.27 11.33 -0.85
C SER A 375 0.84 12.10 -0.12
N THR A 376 1.10 11.73 1.13
CA THR A 376 2.10 12.41 1.97
C THR A 376 3.49 12.38 1.32
N ILE A 377 3.95 11.21 0.85
CA ILE A 377 5.26 11.09 0.16
C ILE A 377 5.31 11.99 -1.09
N ALA A 378 4.21 12.03 -1.88
CA ALA A 378 4.15 12.86 -3.09
C ALA A 378 4.25 14.37 -2.80
N LYS A 379 3.78 14.81 -1.63
CA LYS A 379 3.81 16.23 -1.23
C LYS A 379 5.15 16.68 -0.67
N ILE A 380 5.85 15.79 0.03
CA ILE A 380 7.08 16.16 0.76
C ILE A 380 8.36 15.85 -0.02
N ALA A 381 8.29 15.04 -1.08
CA ALA A 381 9.41 14.79 -1.98
C ALA A 381 9.70 16.01 -2.86
N ASP A 382 10.99 16.22 -3.24
CA ASP A 382 11.38 17.29 -4.16
C ASP A 382 10.76 17.08 -5.54
N TRP A 383 10.68 15.81 -6.01
CA TRP A 383 10.04 15.41 -7.27
C TRP A 383 9.17 14.17 -7.06
N CYS A 384 8.12 14.06 -7.86
CA CYS A 384 7.18 12.94 -7.79
C CYS A 384 6.80 12.41 -9.17
N LEU A 385 6.94 11.10 -9.37
CA LEU A 385 6.47 10.37 -10.53
C LEU A 385 5.34 9.42 -10.14
N TYR A 386 4.15 9.59 -10.72
CA TYR A 386 3.02 8.70 -10.45
C TYR A 386 3.06 7.46 -11.35
N THR A 387 2.74 6.29 -10.80
CA THR A 387 2.71 5.03 -11.57
C THR A 387 1.51 4.90 -12.49
N TRP A 388 0.41 5.61 -12.21
CA TRP A 388 -0.84 5.56 -12.97
C TRP A 388 -1.40 4.13 -13.13
N ALA A 389 -1.15 3.26 -12.14
CA ALA A 389 -1.62 1.87 -12.14
C ALA A 389 -3.15 1.74 -11.95
N GLY A 390 -3.83 2.84 -11.63
CA GLY A 390 -5.20 2.83 -11.16
C GLY A 390 -5.33 2.27 -9.73
N PRO A 391 -6.53 2.10 -9.21
CA PRO A 391 -6.74 1.56 -7.87
C PRO A 391 -6.25 0.11 -7.78
N GLU A 392 -5.56 -0.22 -6.71
CA GLU A 392 -5.12 -1.56 -6.35
C GLU A 392 -5.70 -1.91 -4.98
N ILE A 393 -6.64 -2.86 -4.96
CA ILE A 393 -7.51 -3.17 -3.82
C ILE A 393 -7.02 -4.39 -3.05
N ALA A 394 -6.56 -5.44 -3.76
CA ALA A 394 -5.98 -6.61 -3.11
C ALA A 394 -4.84 -6.20 -2.19
N VAL A 395 -4.78 -6.78 -0.98
CA VAL A 395 -3.75 -6.44 0.00
C VAL A 395 -2.36 -6.74 -0.54
N ALA A 396 -2.16 -7.92 -1.11
CA ALA A 396 -0.90 -8.28 -1.78
C ALA A 396 -0.75 -7.47 -3.07
N THR A 397 0.31 -6.69 -3.17
CA THR A 397 0.63 -5.85 -4.34
C THR A 397 1.04 -6.70 -5.55
N THR A 398 0.52 -6.37 -6.73
CA THR A 398 0.84 -7.04 -8.01
C THR A 398 1.18 -6.04 -9.11
N LYS A 399 0.17 -5.36 -9.68
CA LYS A 399 0.37 -4.33 -10.71
C LYS A 399 1.16 -3.13 -10.18
N GLY A 400 1.08 -2.83 -8.89
CA GLY A 400 1.88 -1.80 -8.23
C GLY A 400 3.37 -2.05 -8.40
N TYR A 401 3.84 -3.28 -8.13
CA TYR A 401 5.23 -3.70 -8.32
C TYR A 401 5.69 -3.50 -9.78
N THR A 402 4.93 -4.02 -10.75
CA THR A 402 5.29 -3.97 -12.16
C THR A 402 5.30 -2.54 -12.72
N THR A 403 4.37 -1.69 -12.25
CA THR A 403 4.35 -0.27 -12.67
C THR A 403 5.45 0.55 -12.00
N GLN A 404 5.85 0.25 -10.76
CA GLN A 404 7.04 0.84 -10.13
C GLN A 404 8.31 0.48 -10.90
N LEU A 405 8.51 -0.78 -11.27
CA LEU A 405 9.60 -1.20 -12.16
C LEU A 405 9.59 -0.41 -13.47
N THR A 406 8.41 -0.23 -14.08
CA THR A 406 8.28 0.50 -15.34
C THR A 406 8.73 1.96 -15.21
N VAL A 407 8.35 2.65 -14.11
CA VAL A 407 8.81 4.02 -13.85
C VAL A 407 10.32 4.07 -13.62
N LEU A 408 10.87 3.11 -12.88
CA LEU A 408 12.32 3.02 -12.65
C LEU A 408 13.11 2.77 -13.94
N TYR A 409 12.57 1.97 -14.87
CA TYR A 409 13.18 1.76 -16.19
C TYR A 409 13.11 3.02 -17.08
N LEU A 410 11.99 3.74 -17.03
CA LEU A 410 11.85 5.04 -17.71
C LEU A 410 12.84 6.06 -17.13
N PHE A 411 12.98 6.13 -15.82
CA PHE A 411 13.96 6.97 -15.14
C PHE A 411 15.40 6.59 -15.55
N ALA A 412 15.73 5.29 -15.55
CA ALA A 412 17.07 4.83 -15.95
C ALA A 412 17.44 5.22 -17.38
N LEU A 413 16.51 5.09 -18.34
CA LEU A 413 16.72 5.52 -19.73
C LEU A 413 16.80 7.05 -19.86
N TYR A 414 15.95 7.78 -19.12
CA TYR A 414 16.00 9.25 -19.08
C TYR A 414 17.34 9.74 -18.51
N ALA A 415 17.74 9.20 -17.37
CA ALA A 415 19.00 9.57 -16.71
C ALA A 415 20.22 9.19 -17.58
N ALA A 416 20.24 8.01 -18.19
CA ALA A 416 21.32 7.59 -19.08
C ALA A 416 21.49 8.53 -20.28
N LYS A 417 20.39 9.05 -20.84
CA LYS A 417 20.43 10.03 -21.92
C LYS A 417 20.96 11.40 -21.45
N LYS A 418 20.50 11.85 -20.27
CA LYS A 418 20.95 13.12 -19.67
C LYS A 418 22.43 13.11 -19.27
N LEU A 419 22.92 11.96 -18.79
CA LEU A 419 24.31 11.75 -18.38
C LEU A 419 25.22 11.31 -19.54
N GLU A 420 24.66 11.14 -20.76
CA GLU A 420 25.38 10.70 -21.95
C GLU A 420 26.17 9.38 -21.74
N THR A 421 25.66 8.48 -20.88
CA THR A 421 26.34 7.23 -20.52
C THR A 421 26.06 6.06 -21.46
N VAL A 422 25.13 6.24 -22.41
CA VAL A 422 24.73 5.24 -23.41
C VAL A 422 24.65 5.90 -24.78
N GLU A 423 25.23 5.24 -25.78
CA GLU A 423 25.16 5.69 -27.19
C GLU A 423 23.71 5.73 -27.71
N ASP A 424 23.38 6.70 -28.54
CA ASP A 424 22.04 6.92 -29.10
C ASP A 424 21.47 5.68 -29.80
N SER A 425 22.28 4.92 -30.50
CA SER A 425 21.87 3.70 -31.20
C SER A 425 21.41 2.60 -30.22
N THR A 426 22.15 2.43 -29.13
CA THR A 426 21.83 1.50 -28.05
C THR A 426 20.61 1.98 -27.25
N TRP A 427 20.56 3.27 -26.95
CA TRP A 427 19.42 3.89 -26.25
C TRP A 427 18.10 3.67 -27.01
N ARG A 428 18.08 3.86 -28.34
CA ARG A 428 16.89 3.62 -29.18
C ARG A 428 16.44 2.14 -29.17
N LYS A 429 17.40 1.20 -29.17
CA LYS A 429 17.09 -0.25 -29.03
C LYS A 429 16.45 -0.55 -27.69
N LEU A 430 16.99 0.02 -26.61
CA LEU A 430 16.44 -0.12 -25.25
C LEU A 430 15.04 0.48 -25.14
N LEU A 431 14.82 1.68 -25.70
CA LEU A 431 13.50 2.29 -25.74
C LEU A 431 12.48 1.42 -26.50
N SER A 432 12.89 0.82 -27.63
CA SER A 432 12.04 -0.11 -28.37
C SER A 432 11.71 -1.36 -27.58
N ALA A 433 12.70 -1.91 -26.86
CA ALA A 433 12.50 -3.06 -25.97
C ALA A 433 11.53 -2.73 -24.81
N LEU A 434 11.68 -1.55 -24.19
CA LEU A 434 10.75 -1.10 -23.13
C LEU A 434 9.32 -0.91 -23.68
N LYS A 435 9.15 -0.36 -24.89
CA LYS A 435 7.85 -0.22 -25.55
C LYS A 435 7.14 -1.55 -25.78
N ALA A 436 7.87 -2.64 -25.93
CA ALA A 436 7.32 -3.99 -26.11
C ALA A 436 6.82 -4.62 -24.80
N LEU A 437 7.19 -4.07 -23.64
CA LEU A 437 6.91 -4.65 -22.31
C LEU A 437 5.44 -5.01 -22.08
N PRO A 438 4.42 -4.17 -22.38
CA PRO A 438 3.03 -4.55 -22.19
C PRO A 438 2.62 -5.81 -22.96
N LYS A 439 3.14 -5.98 -24.19
CA LYS A 439 2.88 -7.16 -25.02
C LYS A 439 3.53 -8.41 -24.41
N GLN A 440 4.75 -8.28 -23.89
CA GLN A 440 5.47 -9.40 -23.29
C GLN A 440 4.84 -9.84 -21.95
N ILE A 441 4.33 -8.90 -21.16
CA ILE A 441 3.54 -9.21 -19.97
C ILE A 441 2.26 -9.98 -20.37
N GLN A 442 1.55 -9.54 -21.42
CA GLN A 442 0.37 -10.26 -21.90
C GLN A 442 0.71 -11.69 -22.31
N GLN A 443 1.82 -11.89 -23.02
CA GLN A 443 2.27 -13.23 -23.40
C GLN A 443 2.58 -14.11 -22.18
N ALA A 444 3.16 -13.56 -21.11
CA ALA A 444 3.39 -14.29 -19.86
C ALA A 444 2.07 -14.64 -19.13
N LEU A 445 1.08 -13.74 -19.18
CA LEU A 445 -0.27 -14.00 -18.64
C LEU A 445 -1.02 -15.10 -19.39
N ASP A 446 -0.78 -15.25 -20.70
CA ASP A 446 -1.40 -16.28 -21.53
C ASP A 446 -0.99 -17.71 -21.10
N MET A 447 -0.02 -17.85 -20.21
CA MET A 447 0.39 -19.11 -19.56
C MET A 447 -0.53 -19.51 -18.39
N ASN A 448 -1.49 -18.67 -18.01
CA ASN A 448 -2.37 -18.87 -16.84
C ASN A 448 -3.06 -20.27 -16.79
N PRO A 449 -3.56 -20.87 -17.88
CA PRO A 449 -4.17 -22.21 -17.80
C PRO A 449 -3.25 -23.30 -17.25
N GLY A 450 -1.94 -23.20 -17.50
CA GLY A 450 -0.94 -24.15 -16.98
C GLY A 450 -0.70 -24.02 -15.47
N MET A 451 -0.95 -22.86 -14.87
CA MET A 451 -0.68 -22.60 -13.44
C MET A 451 -1.56 -23.42 -12.51
N VAL A 452 -2.80 -23.74 -12.91
CA VAL A 452 -3.74 -24.53 -12.10
C VAL A 452 -3.18 -25.93 -11.82
N HIS A 453 -2.53 -26.55 -12.80
CA HIS A 453 -1.91 -27.87 -12.60
C HIS A 453 -0.74 -27.81 -11.60
N LEU A 454 0.14 -26.84 -11.76
CA LEU A 454 1.27 -26.65 -10.86
C LEU A 454 0.83 -26.28 -9.44
N ALA A 455 -0.19 -25.46 -9.32
CA ALA A 455 -0.75 -25.10 -8.02
C ALA A 455 -1.28 -26.35 -7.27
N LYS A 456 -2.01 -27.23 -7.95
CA LYS A 456 -2.47 -28.50 -7.35
C LYS A 456 -1.34 -29.43 -6.92
N LYS A 457 -0.19 -29.34 -7.59
CA LYS A 457 0.99 -30.12 -7.21
C LYS A 457 1.67 -29.57 -5.96
N TYR A 458 1.76 -28.25 -5.86
CA TYR A 458 2.57 -27.58 -4.82
C TYR A 458 1.77 -27.02 -3.64
N HIS A 459 0.43 -26.99 -3.66
CA HIS A 459 -0.38 -26.32 -2.64
C HIS A 459 -0.22 -26.88 -1.23
N SER A 460 0.13 -28.14 -1.09
CA SER A 460 0.28 -28.82 0.21
C SER A 460 1.70 -28.74 0.78
N ALA A 461 2.62 -28.05 0.11
CA ALA A 461 3.98 -27.88 0.59
C ALA A 461 4.01 -27.06 1.90
N CYS A 462 4.76 -27.52 2.90
CA CYS A 462 4.97 -26.78 4.14
C CYS A 462 5.94 -25.61 3.96
N SER A 463 6.92 -25.78 3.07
CA SER A 463 7.92 -24.76 2.75
C SER A 463 8.31 -24.83 1.27
N MET A 464 8.77 -23.68 0.73
CA MET A 464 9.29 -23.56 -0.63
C MET A 464 10.53 -22.69 -0.66
N PHE A 465 11.49 -23.07 -1.50
CA PHE A 465 12.67 -22.25 -1.76
C PHE A 465 12.55 -21.56 -3.12
N PHE A 466 12.91 -20.28 -3.15
CA PHE A 466 13.05 -19.53 -4.38
C PHE A 466 14.53 -19.21 -4.59
N ILE A 467 15.08 -19.52 -5.74
CA ILE A 467 16.48 -19.29 -6.02
C ILE A 467 16.68 -18.55 -7.33
N GLY A 468 17.67 -17.68 -7.35
CA GLY A 468 18.04 -16.92 -8.52
C GLY A 468 19.42 -16.28 -8.36
N ARG A 469 19.89 -15.59 -9.39
CA ARG A 469 21.11 -14.81 -9.35
C ARG A 469 20.91 -13.45 -9.96
N ASN A 470 21.52 -12.40 -9.39
CA ASN A 470 21.40 -11.03 -9.89
C ASN A 470 19.91 -10.60 -9.94
N THR A 471 19.40 -10.11 -11.07
CA THR A 471 18.00 -9.71 -11.25
C THR A 471 17.02 -10.83 -10.90
N ASP A 472 17.31 -12.08 -11.32
CA ASP A 472 16.46 -13.25 -11.02
C ASP A 472 16.32 -13.45 -9.50
N TYR A 473 17.37 -13.20 -8.70
CA TYR A 473 17.29 -13.27 -7.24
C TYR A 473 16.36 -12.19 -6.67
N ALA A 474 16.44 -10.97 -7.18
CA ALA A 474 15.55 -9.90 -6.74
C ALA A 474 14.07 -10.20 -7.05
N VAL A 475 13.79 -10.84 -8.20
CA VAL A 475 12.43 -11.30 -8.54
C VAL A 475 12.01 -12.50 -7.68
N ALA A 476 12.93 -13.39 -7.37
CA ALA A 476 12.69 -14.54 -6.47
C ALA A 476 12.26 -14.07 -5.07
N LEU A 477 12.84 -12.99 -4.55
CA LEU A 477 12.43 -12.36 -3.27
C LEU A 477 10.96 -11.94 -3.30
N GLU A 478 10.52 -11.27 -4.37
CA GLU A 478 9.11 -10.87 -4.53
C GLU A 478 8.19 -12.07 -4.73
N GLY A 479 8.60 -13.07 -5.52
CA GLY A 479 7.83 -14.32 -5.70
C GLY A 479 7.61 -15.07 -4.39
N ALA A 480 8.65 -15.19 -3.57
CA ALA A 480 8.57 -15.79 -2.24
C ALA A 480 7.68 -14.97 -1.30
N LEU A 481 7.73 -13.63 -1.38
CA LEU A 481 6.84 -12.77 -0.61
C LEU A 481 5.38 -13.02 -0.99
N LYS A 482 5.03 -13.04 -2.28
CA LYS A 482 3.64 -13.33 -2.74
C LYS A 482 3.16 -14.69 -2.23
N MET A 483 4.00 -15.70 -2.30
CA MET A 483 3.65 -17.04 -1.78
C MET A 483 3.34 -17.00 -0.29
N LYS A 484 4.18 -16.37 0.53
CA LYS A 484 3.96 -16.22 1.97
C LYS A 484 2.68 -15.46 2.31
N GLU A 485 2.47 -14.31 1.65
CA GLU A 485 1.38 -13.39 1.97
C GLU A 485 0.01 -14.02 1.82
N ILE A 486 -0.21 -14.76 0.74
CA ILE A 486 -1.57 -15.18 0.35
C ILE A 486 -1.84 -16.67 0.54
N SER A 487 -0.82 -17.54 0.49
CA SER A 487 -1.00 -19.00 0.69
C SER A 487 -0.58 -19.48 2.07
N TYR A 488 0.13 -18.64 2.83
CA TYR A 488 0.71 -18.94 4.14
C TYR A 488 1.76 -20.06 4.14
N ILE A 489 2.21 -20.50 2.97
CA ILE A 489 3.33 -21.41 2.83
C ILE A 489 4.61 -20.65 3.20
N HIS A 490 5.45 -21.23 4.08
CA HIS A 490 6.74 -20.64 4.41
C HIS A 490 7.65 -20.67 3.18
N ALA A 491 7.85 -19.55 2.53
CA ALA A 491 8.63 -19.40 1.32
C ALA A 491 9.81 -18.45 1.54
N GLU A 492 11.01 -18.88 1.20
CA GLU A 492 12.21 -18.06 1.33
C GLU A 492 12.99 -18.01 0.01
N SER A 493 13.64 -16.87 -0.21
CA SER A 493 14.47 -16.68 -1.39
C SER A 493 15.93 -16.53 -1.03
N TYR A 494 16.79 -17.18 -1.82
CA TYR A 494 18.23 -17.16 -1.65
C TYR A 494 18.93 -16.83 -2.97
N ALA A 495 20.02 -16.08 -2.88
CA ALA A 495 20.97 -16.05 -3.98
C ALA A 495 21.48 -17.49 -4.21
N ALA A 496 21.26 -18.04 -5.41
CA ALA A 496 21.46 -19.47 -5.66
C ALA A 496 22.87 -19.99 -5.29
N GLY A 497 23.88 -19.13 -5.42
CA GLY A 497 25.24 -19.47 -5.00
C GLY A 497 25.44 -19.55 -3.49
N GLU A 498 24.61 -18.85 -2.73
CA GLU A 498 24.72 -18.76 -1.26
C GLU A 498 24.13 -20.00 -0.55
N LEU A 499 23.26 -20.77 -1.23
CA LEU A 499 22.66 -21.97 -0.65
C LEU A 499 23.69 -22.90 0.02
N LYS A 500 24.81 -23.10 -0.62
CA LYS A 500 25.88 -24.02 -0.14
C LYS A 500 26.59 -23.54 1.13
N HIS A 501 26.40 -22.32 1.55
CA HIS A 501 27.01 -21.73 2.74
C HIS A 501 26.13 -21.87 4.01
N GLY A 502 25.16 -22.78 3.97
CA GLY A 502 24.34 -23.17 5.14
C GLY A 502 22.98 -23.72 4.74
N THR A 503 22.18 -22.93 4.04
CA THR A 503 20.75 -23.17 3.79
C THR A 503 20.45 -24.44 3.00
N ILE A 504 21.38 -24.95 2.22
CA ILE A 504 21.24 -26.22 1.48
C ILE A 504 21.00 -27.42 2.42
N ALA A 505 21.33 -27.30 3.70
CA ALA A 505 21.04 -28.31 4.74
C ALA A 505 19.51 -28.55 4.91
N LEU A 506 18.66 -27.61 4.50
CA LEU A 506 17.19 -27.72 4.57
C LEU A 506 16.59 -28.43 3.35
N ILE A 507 17.38 -28.69 2.31
CA ILE A 507 16.91 -29.40 1.12
C ILE A 507 16.83 -30.90 1.41
N CYS A 508 15.64 -31.47 1.23
CA CYS A 508 15.33 -32.89 1.40
C CYS A 508 14.50 -33.41 0.22
N GLU A 509 14.19 -34.69 0.24
CA GLU A 509 13.39 -35.37 -0.78
C GLU A 509 12.01 -34.70 -0.93
N GLY A 510 11.65 -34.34 -2.16
CA GLY A 510 10.39 -33.68 -2.49
C GLY A 510 10.31 -32.19 -2.11
N GLN A 511 11.40 -31.57 -1.61
CA GLN A 511 11.39 -30.15 -1.26
C GLN A 511 11.21 -29.28 -2.51
N PRO A 512 10.13 -28.45 -2.64
CA PRO A 512 9.95 -27.59 -3.78
C PRO A 512 10.99 -26.46 -3.83
N VAL A 513 11.64 -26.32 -4.99
CA VAL A 513 12.58 -25.26 -5.30
C VAL A 513 12.18 -24.58 -6.59
N ILE A 514 11.80 -23.31 -6.51
CA ILE A 514 11.47 -22.46 -7.66
C ILE A 514 12.76 -21.76 -8.13
N ALA A 515 13.28 -22.14 -9.30
CA ALA A 515 14.54 -21.62 -9.83
C ALA A 515 14.30 -20.64 -10.98
N LEU A 516 14.71 -19.39 -10.82
CA LEU A 516 14.65 -18.37 -11.88
C LEU A 516 15.93 -18.43 -12.71
N CYS A 517 15.79 -18.59 -14.02
CA CYS A 517 16.85 -18.81 -14.99
C CYS A 517 16.69 -17.92 -16.23
N CYS A 518 16.35 -16.65 -16.04
CA CYS A 518 16.03 -15.70 -17.10
C CYS A 518 17.21 -14.79 -17.47
N ASN A 519 18.26 -14.75 -16.66
CA ASN A 519 19.46 -13.99 -16.97
C ASN A 519 20.44 -14.89 -17.76
N GLU A 520 20.42 -14.76 -19.11
CA GLU A 520 21.21 -15.60 -20.03
C GLU A 520 22.73 -15.56 -19.70
N ALA A 521 23.26 -14.45 -19.19
CA ALA A 521 24.69 -14.30 -18.92
C ALA A 521 25.19 -15.18 -17.77
N ILE A 522 24.29 -15.60 -16.87
CA ILE A 522 24.65 -16.38 -15.67
C ILE A 522 23.81 -17.67 -15.51
N THR A 523 23.02 -18.01 -16.53
CA THR A 523 22.16 -19.20 -16.55
C THR A 523 22.93 -20.49 -16.22
N GLU A 524 24.12 -20.68 -16.77
CA GLU A 524 24.95 -21.88 -16.50
C GLU A 524 25.32 -22.01 -15.01
N LYS A 525 25.52 -20.88 -14.31
CA LYS A 525 25.77 -20.90 -12.86
C LYS A 525 24.53 -21.26 -12.07
N THR A 526 23.35 -20.78 -12.48
CA THR A 526 22.08 -21.16 -11.86
C THR A 526 21.77 -22.63 -12.12
N MET A 527 22.03 -23.15 -13.33
CA MET A 527 21.90 -24.56 -13.66
C MET A 527 22.74 -25.46 -12.74
N SER A 528 23.99 -25.06 -12.45
CA SER A 528 24.84 -25.79 -11.48
C SER A 528 24.17 -25.86 -10.10
N ASN A 529 23.54 -24.80 -9.66
CA ASN A 529 22.83 -24.81 -8.37
C ASN A 529 21.54 -25.66 -8.42
N ILE A 530 20.84 -25.73 -9.55
CA ILE A 530 19.74 -26.68 -9.74
C ILE A 530 20.23 -28.13 -9.57
N VAL A 531 21.34 -28.49 -10.20
CA VAL A 531 21.94 -29.81 -10.03
C VAL A 531 22.29 -30.09 -8.57
N GLU A 532 22.83 -29.10 -7.86
CA GLU A 532 23.21 -29.24 -6.43
C GLU A 532 21.99 -29.53 -5.52
N VAL A 533 20.86 -28.87 -5.73
CA VAL A 533 19.63 -29.10 -4.94
C VAL A 533 18.94 -30.41 -5.36
N LYS A 534 18.93 -30.73 -6.66
CA LYS A 534 18.37 -32.01 -7.15
C LYS A 534 19.13 -33.22 -6.64
N ALA A 535 20.45 -33.12 -6.50
CA ALA A 535 21.26 -34.18 -5.89
C ALA A 535 20.89 -34.49 -4.43
N ARG A 536 20.06 -33.64 -3.80
CA ARG A 536 19.54 -33.81 -2.43
C ARG A 536 18.04 -34.10 -2.40
N GLY A 537 17.45 -34.43 -3.57
CA GLY A 537 16.04 -34.80 -3.69
C GLY A 537 15.07 -33.63 -3.89
N ALA A 538 15.56 -32.41 -4.13
CA ALA A 538 14.69 -31.30 -4.41
C ALA A 538 13.84 -31.52 -5.67
N GLU A 539 12.58 -31.07 -5.63
CA GLU A 539 11.69 -30.97 -6.78
C GLU A 539 11.77 -29.56 -7.36
N VAL A 540 12.27 -29.43 -8.59
CA VAL A 540 12.60 -28.12 -9.17
C VAL A 540 11.57 -27.69 -10.21
N LEU A 541 10.91 -26.54 -9.95
CA LEU A 541 10.13 -25.77 -10.92
C LEU A 541 11.00 -24.63 -11.46
N ALA A 542 11.37 -24.65 -12.73
CA ALA A 542 12.19 -23.60 -13.32
C ALA A 542 11.37 -22.58 -14.09
N VAL A 543 11.71 -21.29 -13.93
CA VAL A 543 11.20 -20.17 -14.74
C VAL A 543 12.28 -19.80 -15.75
N ALA A 544 11.99 -19.91 -17.04
CA ALA A 544 12.97 -19.66 -18.09
C ALA A 544 12.33 -19.21 -19.42
N PHE A 545 13.16 -18.75 -20.34
CA PHE A 545 12.74 -18.54 -21.73
C PHE A 545 12.44 -19.86 -22.43
N ARG A 546 11.42 -19.84 -23.31
CA ARG A 546 10.91 -21.06 -23.97
C ARG A 546 11.97 -21.82 -24.81
N ASP A 547 12.98 -21.13 -25.31
CA ASP A 547 14.05 -21.67 -26.14
C ASP A 547 15.24 -22.24 -25.36
N ASN A 548 15.19 -22.24 -24.01
CA ASN A 548 16.26 -22.75 -23.18
C ASN A 548 16.14 -24.27 -22.92
N ALA A 549 16.49 -25.06 -23.94
CA ALA A 549 16.39 -26.53 -23.87
C ALA A 549 17.24 -27.17 -22.75
N LYS A 550 18.36 -26.54 -22.33
CA LYS A 550 19.22 -27.07 -21.28
C LYS A 550 18.53 -27.11 -19.92
N ILE A 551 17.74 -26.09 -19.59
CA ILE A 551 17.02 -26.04 -18.31
C ILE A 551 15.88 -27.05 -18.29
N VAL A 552 15.19 -27.23 -19.42
CA VAL A 552 14.11 -28.22 -19.56
C VAL A 552 14.57 -29.63 -19.19
N SER A 553 15.82 -30.00 -19.47
CA SER A 553 16.36 -31.31 -19.12
C SER A 553 16.74 -31.47 -17.65
N LEU A 554 16.80 -30.38 -16.89
CA LEU A 554 17.22 -30.36 -15.48
C LEU A 554 16.05 -30.21 -14.51
N ALA A 555 15.02 -29.45 -14.89
CA ALA A 555 13.87 -29.17 -14.04
C ALA A 555 12.82 -30.29 -14.12
N ASP A 556 12.03 -30.44 -13.06
CA ASP A 556 10.89 -31.37 -13.01
C ASP A 556 9.66 -30.73 -13.64
N ASP A 557 9.51 -29.41 -13.46
CA ASP A 557 8.45 -28.62 -14.06
C ASP A 557 9.01 -27.30 -14.63
N MET A 558 8.26 -26.73 -15.58
CA MET A 558 8.69 -25.51 -16.27
C MET A 558 7.58 -24.45 -16.31
N LEU A 559 7.97 -23.22 -16.05
CA LEU A 559 7.23 -22.00 -16.36
C LEU A 559 7.99 -21.23 -17.45
N TYR A 560 7.32 -21.00 -18.58
CA TYR A 560 7.94 -20.29 -19.68
C TYR A 560 7.53 -18.82 -19.69
N ILE A 561 8.49 -17.94 -19.94
CA ILE A 561 8.24 -16.54 -20.25
C ILE A 561 8.70 -16.21 -21.68
N PRO A 562 8.12 -15.17 -22.31
CA PRO A 562 8.58 -14.71 -23.61
C PRO A 562 9.98 -14.12 -23.51
N LYS A 563 10.75 -14.19 -24.60
CA LYS A 563 12.07 -13.54 -24.66
C LYS A 563 11.93 -12.03 -24.54
N ILE A 564 12.71 -11.46 -23.63
CA ILE A 564 12.72 -10.03 -23.32
C ILE A 564 14.16 -9.53 -23.18
N HIS A 565 14.35 -8.22 -23.33
CA HIS A 565 15.64 -7.62 -23.04
C HIS A 565 16.02 -7.80 -21.57
N PRO A 566 17.22 -8.31 -21.22
CA PRO A 566 17.57 -8.67 -19.83
C PRO A 566 17.41 -7.55 -18.80
N LEU A 567 17.58 -6.29 -19.19
CA LEU A 567 17.39 -5.16 -18.27
C LEU A 567 15.94 -4.93 -17.81
N PHE A 568 14.97 -5.50 -18.51
CA PHE A 568 13.53 -5.32 -18.22
C PHE A 568 12.84 -6.62 -17.87
N SER A 569 13.61 -7.70 -17.71
CA SER A 569 13.09 -9.06 -17.51
C SER A 569 12.27 -9.20 -16.22
N ALA A 570 12.64 -8.52 -15.14
CA ALA A 570 11.97 -8.61 -13.86
C ALA A 570 10.47 -8.32 -13.92
N ALA A 571 10.04 -7.39 -14.78
CA ALA A 571 8.63 -7.04 -14.94
C ALA A 571 7.81 -8.14 -15.65
N VAL A 572 8.46 -9.10 -16.29
CA VAL A 572 7.81 -10.25 -16.96
C VAL A 572 7.99 -11.53 -16.14
N GLU A 573 9.15 -11.72 -15.54
CA GLU A 573 9.47 -12.87 -14.70
C GLU A 573 8.56 -13.01 -13.49
N ILE A 574 8.12 -11.90 -12.91
CA ILE A 574 7.22 -11.90 -11.75
C ILE A 574 5.81 -12.43 -12.08
N ILE A 575 5.35 -12.32 -13.32
CA ILE A 575 3.99 -12.67 -13.73
C ILE A 575 3.64 -14.12 -13.41
N PRO A 576 4.40 -15.14 -13.86
CA PRO A 576 4.10 -16.52 -13.53
C PRO A 576 4.19 -16.82 -12.03
N LEU A 577 5.02 -16.11 -11.27
CA LEU A 577 5.12 -16.29 -9.82
C LEU A 577 3.89 -15.74 -9.08
N GLN A 578 3.38 -14.59 -9.51
CA GLN A 578 2.12 -14.05 -8.99
C GLN A 578 0.94 -14.99 -9.28
N LEU A 579 0.85 -15.53 -10.49
CA LEU A 579 -0.18 -16.49 -10.87
C LEU A 579 -0.05 -17.80 -10.08
N LEU A 580 1.17 -18.32 -9.89
CA LEU A 580 1.41 -19.52 -9.09
C LEU A 580 0.94 -19.30 -7.65
N ALA A 581 1.36 -18.22 -7.00
CA ALA A 581 0.95 -17.88 -5.65
C ALA A 581 -0.58 -17.74 -5.53
N TYR A 582 -1.22 -17.05 -6.48
CA TYR A 582 -2.67 -16.90 -6.53
C TYR A 582 -3.39 -18.27 -6.60
N HIS A 583 -2.98 -19.15 -7.51
CA HIS A 583 -3.64 -20.44 -7.68
C HIS A 583 -3.36 -21.39 -6.51
N VAL A 584 -2.17 -21.38 -5.93
CA VAL A 584 -1.83 -22.13 -4.70
C VAL A 584 -2.71 -21.66 -3.54
N ALA A 585 -2.85 -20.37 -3.34
CA ALA A 585 -3.71 -19.81 -2.30
C ALA A 585 -5.19 -20.20 -2.50
N ARG A 586 -5.66 -20.24 -3.75
CA ARG A 586 -7.02 -20.67 -4.11
C ARG A 586 -7.24 -22.15 -3.79
N GLU A 587 -6.30 -23.04 -4.14
CA GLU A 587 -6.38 -24.47 -3.82
C GLU A 587 -6.40 -24.70 -2.29
N ASN A 588 -5.71 -23.86 -1.52
CA ASN A 588 -5.71 -23.88 -0.04
C ASN A 588 -6.95 -23.21 0.59
N GLY A 589 -7.87 -22.65 -0.21
CA GLY A 589 -9.07 -21.96 0.31
C GLY A 589 -8.77 -20.69 1.11
N CYS A 590 -7.63 -20.04 0.85
CA CYS A 590 -7.22 -18.81 1.54
C CYS A 590 -8.04 -17.59 1.07
N ASP A 591 -8.21 -16.60 1.95
CA ASP A 591 -8.72 -15.28 1.55
C ASP A 591 -7.62 -14.50 0.83
N ILE A 592 -7.68 -14.49 -0.50
CA ILE A 592 -6.62 -13.97 -1.36
C ILE A 592 -6.58 -12.44 -1.37
N ASP A 593 -7.74 -11.80 -1.36
CA ASP A 593 -7.84 -10.34 -1.42
C ASP A 593 -7.52 -9.68 -0.06
N LYS A 594 -7.82 -10.40 1.03
CA LYS A 594 -7.65 -9.94 2.42
C LYS A 594 -6.99 -11.03 3.26
N PRO A 595 -5.70 -11.32 3.00
CA PRO A 595 -4.98 -12.35 3.75
C PRO A 595 -4.86 -11.97 5.22
N LYS A 596 -4.89 -12.99 6.11
CA LYS A 596 -4.83 -12.79 7.56
C LYS A 596 -3.56 -12.03 7.96
N ASN A 597 -3.68 -11.18 8.97
CA ASN A 597 -2.57 -10.43 9.58
C ASN A 597 -1.85 -9.47 8.62
N LEU A 598 -2.46 -9.09 7.49
CA LEU A 598 -1.89 -8.12 6.56
C LEU A 598 -2.84 -6.96 6.30
N ALA A 599 -2.28 -5.80 6.06
CA ALA A 599 -2.98 -4.59 5.65
C ALA A 599 -2.36 -4.02 4.37
N LYS A 600 -3.17 -3.42 3.48
CA LYS A 600 -2.71 -2.88 2.19
C LYS A 600 -1.63 -1.79 2.33
N SER A 601 -1.66 -1.03 3.41
CA SER A 601 -0.68 0.02 3.68
C SER A 601 -0.48 0.14 5.20
N VAL A 602 0.77 0.20 5.64
CA VAL A 602 1.16 0.33 7.04
C VAL A 602 1.47 1.81 7.29
N THR A 603 0.60 2.51 8.02
CA THR A 603 0.70 3.95 8.32
C THR A 603 1.08 4.26 9.74
N VAL A 604 1.41 3.25 10.51
CA VAL A 604 1.90 3.32 11.90
C VAL A 604 3.16 2.47 12.02
N GLU A 605 4.00 2.81 12.97
CA GLU A 605 5.17 2.03 13.37
C GLU A 605 4.83 0.96 14.38
#